data_92c248773e474199dfaaf18beb1c2634
#
_entry.id   92c248773e474199dfaaf18beb1c2634
#
_cell.length_a   1.000
_cell.length_b   1.000
_cell.length_c   1.000
_cell.angle_alpha   90.00
_cell.angle_beta   90.00
_cell.angle_gamma   90.00
#
_symmetry.space_group_name_H-M   'P 1'
#
loop_
_entity.id
_entity.type
_entity.pdbx_description
1 polymer ?
#
loop_
_entity_poly.entity_id
_entity_poly.type
_entity_poly.pdbx_seq_one_letter_code
_entity_poly.pdbx_strand_id
1 'polypeptide(L)'
;MKHRLNLDIKDPNYTLLKEIFKIMDCRESSEILASCGFKNINKQIFTFKIIFISMFFGLDIPFILNELESKEKLRKYFNISEVLNADQVYKNFSHQDSEKLLKALNRILNSRNCVRRRGKKTFIVDATPVDLDINFHRNKKTKEHLESLNLKWSYSSSKGFYIGFKATVVIDFDNMNPVSILIHSGAPNDAKLFEEIMENLQKRRIIQKGDTLIFDKGYYSYKNYQLRISKYKIIPFIFQKTISKETN
;
A
#
# COMPACT_ATOMS: atom_id res chain seq x y z
N MET A 1 9.84 -27.26 5.08
CA MET A 1 10.79 -27.18 3.95
C MET A 1 11.47 -25.84 4.00
N LYS A 2 12.78 -25.76 4.22
CA LYS A 2 13.53 -24.49 4.15
C LYS A 2 13.68 -24.14 2.68
N HIS A 3 12.91 -23.16 2.23
CA HIS A 3 13.09 -22.61 0.89
C HIS A 3 14.50 -21.98 0.82
N ARG A 4 15.37 -22.55 0.04
CA ARG A 4 16.65 -21.91 -0.30
C ARG A 4 16.36 -20.85 -1.34
N LEU A 5 16.83 -19.63 -1.12
CA LEU A 5 16.88 -18.58 -2.16
C LEU A 5 17.81 -19.08 -3.29
N ASN A 6 17.27 -19.83 -4.22
CA ASN A 6 18.00 -20.18 -5.44
C ASN A 6 17.74 -19.09 -6.47
N LEU A 7 18.82 -18.55 -7.04
CA LEU A 7 18.76 -17.68 -8.21
C LEU A 7 18.28 -18.48 -9.43
N ASP A 8 17.03 -18.82 -9.46
CA ASP A 8 16.42 -19.19 -10.72
C ASP A 8 15.90 -17.91 -11.38
N ILE A 9 16.66 -17.39 -12.33
CA ILE A 9 16.35 -16.16 -13.10
C ILE A 9 15.00 -16.30 -13.84
N LYS A 10 14.48 -17.52 -13.97
CA LYS A 10 13.19 -17.81 -14.60
C LYS A 10 12.00 -17.71 -13.64
N ASP A 11 12.24 -17.63 -12.31
CA ASP A 11 11.15 -17.46 -11.35
C ASP A 11 10.56 -16.04 -11.51
N PRO A 12 9.26 -15.93 -11.84
CA PRO A 12 8.59 -14.63 -12.02
C PRO A 12 8.70 -13.72 -10.79
N ASN A 13 8.81 -14.27 -9.58
CA ASN A 13 8.96 -13.50 -8.35
C ASN A 13 10.27 -12.72 -8.30
N TYR A 14 11.37 -13.31 -8.77
CA TYR A 14 12.67 -12.60 -8.86
C TYR A 14 12.61 -11.47 -9.87
N THR A 15 11.98 -11.69 -11.01
CA THR A 15 11.81 -10.65 -12.04
C THR A 15 10.97 -9.50 -11.50
N LEU A 16 9.86 -9.79 -10.83
CA LEU A 16 8.99 -8.77 -10.23
C LEU A 16 9.73 -7.95 -9.17
N LEU A 17 10.46 -8.61 -8.25
CA LEU A 17 11.26 -7.92 -7.24
C LEU A 17 12.34 -7.03 -7.87
N LYS A 18 13.00 -7.49 -8.93
CA LYS A 18 14.00 -6.70 -9.65
C LYS A 18 13.39 -5.42 -10.23
N GLU A 19 12.21 -5.50 -10.82
CA GLU A 19 11.52 -4.32 -11.34
C GLU A 19 11.10 -3.35 -10.21
N ILE A 20 10.59 -3.87 -9.09
CA ILE A 20 10.30 -3.05 -7.90
C ILE A 20 11.59 -2.37 -7.40
N PHE A 21 12.71 -3.08 -7.32
CA PHE A 21 13.97 -2.54 -6.82
C PHE A 21 14.58 -1.49 -7.76
N LYS A 22 14.41 -1.62 -9.08
CA LYS A 22 14.77 -0.56 -10.03
C LYS A 22 14.03 0.76 -9.74
N ILE A 23 12.74 0.64 -9.35
CA ILE A 23 11.96 1.82 -8.95
C ILE A 23 12.52 2.42 -7.66
N MET A 24 12.88 1.60 -6.69
CA MET A 24 13.43 2.07 -5.41
C MET A 24 14.82 2.70 -5.58
N ASP A 25 15.64 2.17 -6.47
CA ASP A 25 17.02 2.62 -6.72
C ASP A 25 17.10 3.86 -7.62
N CYS A 26 16.00 4.29 -8.23
CA CYS A 26 16.07 5.45 -9.09
C CYS A 26 16.27 6.75 -8.29
N ARG A 27 16.99 7.69 -8.90
CA ARG A 27 17.30 9.00 -8.31
C ARG A 27 16.04 9.72 -7.82
N GLU A 28 14.98 9.69 -8.60
CA GLU A 28 13.70 10.33 -8.28
C GLU A 28 13.09 9.79 -6.97
N SER A 29 13.11 8.46 -6.77
CA SER A 29 12.64 7.85 -5.51
C SER A 29 13.48 8.29 -4.31
N SER A 30 14.80 8.38 -4.48
CA SER A 30 15.71 8.89 -3.45
C SER A 30 15.42 10.35 -3.09
N GLU A 31 15.21 11.21 -4.07
CA GLU A 31 14.85 12.62 -3.89
C GLU A 31 13.48 12.76 -3.19
N ILE A 32 12.51 11.94 -3.55
CA ILE A 32 11.19 11.91 -2.90
C ILE A 32 11.31 11.48 -1.43
N LEU A 33 12.05 10.41 -1.13
CA LEU A 33 12.29 9.96 0.24
C LEU A 33 12.96 11.07 1.06
N ALA A 34 14.01 11.69 0.55
CA ALA A 34 14.68 12.81 1.21
C ALA A 34 13.72 13.98 1.48
N SER A 35 12.90 14.35 0.49
CA SER A 35 11.90 15.43 0.63
C SER A 35 10.78 15.12 1.63
N CYS A 36 10.55 13.84 1.94
CA CYS A 36 9.64 13.38 2.98
C CYS A 36 10.31 13.32 4.37
N GLY A 37 11.59 13.67 4.48
CA GLY A 37 12.34 13.75 5.74
C GLY A 37 13.01 12.45 6.16
N PHE A 38 13.21 11.50 5.22
CA PHE A 38 14.02 10.31 5.47
C PHE A 38 15.50 10.69 5.45
N LYS A 39 16.25 10.13 6.42
CA LYS A 39 17.73 10.25 6.50
C LYS A 39 18.36 8.93 6.07
N ASN A 40 19.64 8.97 5.67
CA ASN A 40 20.38 7.77 5.26
C ASN A 40 19.66 6.93 4.20
N ILE A 41 19.26 7.57 3.10
CA ILE A 41 18.38 7.03 2.06
C ILE A 41 18.82 5.64 1.59
N ASN A 42 20.12 5.41 1.37
CA ASN A 42 20.63 4.10 0.95
C ASN A 42 20.33 3.00 1.96
N LYS A 43 20.45 3.27 3.27
CA LYS A 43 20.11 2.31 4.33
C LYS A 43 18.60 2.06 4.38
N GLN A 44 17.78 3.08 4.11
CA GLN A 44 16.33 2.92 4.04
C GLN A 44 15.91 2.06 2.84
N ILE A 45 16.45 2.34 1.66
CA ILE A 45 16.20 1.54 0.46
C ILE A 45 16.63 0.09 0.68
N PHE A 46 17.81 -0.13 1.27
CA PHE A 46 18.27 -1.47 1.63
C PHE A 46 17.25 -2.17 2.57
N THR A 47 16.85 -1.49 3.65
CA THR A 47 15.87 -2.03 4.62
C THR A 47 14.57 -2.43 3.93
N PHE A 48 14.03 -1.57 3.06
CA PHE A 48 12.83 -1.88 2.29
C PHE A 48 13.02 -3.09 1.36
N LYS A 49 14.15 -3.19 0.65
CA LYS A 49 14.46 -4.35 -0.18
C LYS A 49 14.43 -5.65 0.62
N ILE A 50 15.07 -5.68 1.79
CA ILE A 50 15.09 -6.87 2.65
C ILE A 50 13.69 -7.26 3.12
N ILE A 51 12.86 -6.27 3.51
CA ILE A 51 11.48 -6.53 3.91
C ILE A 51 10.66 -7.07 2.74
N PHE A 52 10.81 -6.49 1.54
CA PHE A 52 10.14 -7.03 0.36
C PHE A 52 10.55 -8.47 0.06
N ILE A 53 11.85 -8.79 0.11
CA ILE A 53 12.33 -10.19 -0.05
C ILE A 53 11.69 -11.10 1.00
N SER A 54 11.68 -10.67 2.27
CA SER A 54 11.06 -11.42 3.37
C SER A 54 9.58 -11.69 3.11
N MET A 55 8.82 -10.68 2.74
CA MET A 55 7.38 -10.81 2.45
C MET A 55 7.09 -11.69 1.23
N PHE A 56 7.85 -11.54 0.15
CA PHE A 56 7.62 -12.30 -1.08
C PHE A 56 7.93 -13.79 -0.94
N PHE A 57 8.97 -14.12 -0.19
CA PHE A 57 9.40 -15.53 -0.04
C PHE A 57 9.04 -16.17 1.30
N GLY A 58 8.43 -15.41 2.22
CA GLY A 58 8.09 -15.89 3.57
C GLY A 58 9.33 -16.31 4.36
N LEU A 59 10.45 -15.58 4.21
CA LEU A 59 11.74 -15.91 4.82
C LEU A 59 12.09 -14.94 5.94
N ASP A 60 12.77 -15.45 6.97
CA ASP A 60 13.28 -14.63 8.07
C ASP A 60 14.40 -13.70 7.62
N ILE A 61 14.41 -12.48 8.14
CA ILE A 61 15.41 -11.45 7.81
C ILE A 61 16.85 -11.94 8.05
N PRO A 62 17.21 -12.55 9.20
CA PRO A 62 18.55 -13.08 9.40
C PRO A 62 18.99 -14.09 8.34
N PHE A 63 18.07 -14.96 7.91
CA PHE A 63 18.35 -15.92 6.85
C PHE A 63 18.66 -15.23 5.52
N ILE A 64 17.86 -14.23 5.14
CA ILE A 64 18.06 -13.45 3.91
C ILE A 64 19.43 -12.75 3.92
N LEU A 65 19.80 -12.13 5.05
CA LEU A 65 21.07 -11.44 5.18
C LEU A 65 22.27 -12.38 5.03
N ASN A 66 22.24 -13.56 5.66
CA ASN A 66 23.26 -14.57 5.51
C ASN A 66 23.38 -15.08 4.05
N GLU A 67 22.25 -15.24 3.36
CA GLU A 67 22.24 -15.63 1.95
C GLU A 67 22.84 -14.50 1.06
N LEU A 68 22.56 -13.25 1.37
CA LEU A 68 23.13 -12.10 0.67
C LEU A 68 24.64 -11.95 0.94
N GLU A 69 25.10 -12.20 2.16
CA GLU A 69 26.52 -12.16 2.49
C GLU A 69 27.31 -13.23 1.74
N SER A 70 26.76 -14.45 1.67
CA SER A 70 27.42 -15.62 1.06
C SER A 70 27.34 -15.64 -0.48
N LYS A 71 26.35 -14.95 -1.08
CA LYS A 71 26.06 -15.03 -2.53
C LYS A 71 26.20 -13.67 -3.22
N GLU A 72 27.40 -13.36 -3.67
CA GLU A 72 27.66 -12.10 -4.41
C GLU A 72 26.78 -11.92 -5.66
N LYS A 73 26.49 -13.02 -6.37
CA LYS A 73 25.60 -12.99 -7.55
C LYS A 73 24.20 -12.51 -7.19
N LEU A 74 23.68 -12.88 -6.00
CA LEU A 74 22.38 -12.47 -5.50
C LEU A 74 22.38 -10.97 -5.15
N ARG A 75 23.44 -10.49 -4.50
CA ARG A 75 23.59 -9.05 -4.23
C ARG A 75 23.63 -8.22 -5.51
N LYS A 76 24.41 -8.64 -6.49
CA LYS A 76 24.48 -7.98 -7.81
C LYS A 76 23.13 -7.98 -8.52
N TYR A 77 22.39 -9.10 -8.45
CA TYR A 77 21.07 -9.21 -9.06
C TYR A 77 20.06 -8.20 -8.50
N PHE A 78 20.07 -7.99 -7.17
CA PHE A 78 19.19 -7.07 -6.47
C PHE A 78 19.77 -5.66 -6.30
N ASN A 79 20.94 -5.38 -6.86
CA ASN A 79 21.66 -4.11 -6.70
C ASN A 79 21.81 -3.74 -5.21
N ILE A 80 22.41 -4.65 -4.43
CA ILE A 80 22.72 -4.47 -3.00
C ILE A 80 24.23 -4.36 -2.86
N SER A 81 24.72 -3.16 -2.52
CA SER A 81 26.15 -2.88 -2.37
C SER A 81 26.69 -3.25 -1.00
N GLU A 82 25.91 -3.03 0.05
CA GLU A 82 26.29 -3.23 1.45
C GLU A 82 25.20 -4.05 2.14
N VAL A 83 25.58 -5.01 2.98
CA VAL A 83 24.65 -5.82 3.80
C VAL A 83 24.70 -5.28 5.23
N LEU A 84 23.55 -4.79 5.71
CA LEU A 84 23.37 -4.40 7.11
C LEU A 84 23.08 -5.64 7.95
N ASN A 85 23.42 -5.60 9.24
CA ASN A 85 23.03 -6.68 10.16
C ASN A 85 21.52 -6.64 10.49
N ALA A 86 21.00 -7.74 11.04
CA ALA A 86 19.57 -7.86 11.33
C ALA A 86 19.05 -6.80 12.31
N ASP A 87 19.82 -6.47 13.35
CA ASP A 87 19.43 -5.47 14.34
C ASP A 87 19.28 -4.08 13.70
N GLN A 88 20.17 -3.74 12.77
CA GLN A 88 20.07 -2.48 12.03
C GLN A 88 18.82 -2.45 11.12
N VAL A 89 18.49 -3.55 10.46
CA VAL A 89 17.28 -3.67 9.64
C VAL A 89 16.04 -3.51 10.50
N TYR A 90 15.94 -4.24 11.61
CA TYR A 90 14.81 -4.15 12.55
C TYR A 90 14.70 -2.74 13.15
N LYS A 91 15.80 -2.16 13.60
CA LYS A 91 15.82 -0.78 14.14
C LYS A 91 15.39 0.24 13.11
N ASN A 92 15.92 0.17 11.90
CA ASN A 92 15.53 1.07 10.83
C ASN A 92 14.04 0.95 10.50
N PHE A 93 13.49 -0.26 10.53
CA PHE A 93 12.08 -0.49 10.23
C PHE A 93 11.16 -0.07 11.40
N SER A 94 11.49 -0.42 12.65
CA SER A 94 10.65 -0.09 13.82
C SER A 94 10.55 1.42 14.10
N HIS A 95 11.51 2.20 13.65
CA HIS A 95 11.50 3.66 13.82
C HIS A 95 10.90 4.42 12.60
N GLN A 96 10.28 3.70 11.66
CA GLN A 96 9.64 4.36 10.52
C GLN A 96 8.37 5.10 10.96
N ASP A 97 8.27 6.33 10.49
CA ASP A 97 7.04 7.11 10.57
C ASP A 97 6.12 6.64 9.42
N SER A 98 5.04 5.95 9.77
CA SER A 98 4.10 5.36 8.81
C SER A 98 3.43 6.41 7.92
N GLU A 99 3.17 7.62 8.44
CA GLU A 99 2.58 8.70 7.65
C GLU A 99 3.58 9.23 6.60
N LYS A 100 4.84 9.42 7.00
CA LYS A 100 5.90 9.81 6.06
C LYS A 100 6.11 8.76 5.00
N LEU A 101 6.11 7.47 5.39
CA LEU A 101 6.28 6.37 4.45
C LEU A 101 5.13 6.32 3.44
N LEU A 102 3.88 6.42 3.90
CA LEU A 102 2.71 6.46 3.04
C LEU A 102 2.73 7.67 2.10
N LYS A 103 3.16 8.83 2.60
CA LYS A 103 3.34 10.05 1.80
C LYS A 103 4.41 9.87 0.72
N ALA A 104 5.55 9.26 1.05
CA ALA A 104 6.62 8.99 0.10
C ALA A 104 6.16 7.99 -0.98
N LEU A 105 5.52 6.89 -0.58
CA LEU A 105 4.96 5.90 -1.49
C LEU A 105 3.97 6.53 -2.47
N ASN A 106 3.03 7.32 -1.97
CA ASN A 106 2.05 8.00 -2.81
C ASN A 106 2.70 9.01 -3.78
N ARG A 107 3.79 9.67 -3.38
CA ARG A 107 4.55 10.57 -4.29
C ARG A 107 5.29 9.78 -5.37
N ILE A 108 5.90 8.65 -5.04
CA ILE A 108 6.57 7.76 -6.00
C ILE A 108 5.54 7.23 -7.02
N LEU A 109 4.37 6.79 -6.56
CA LEU A 109 3.29 6.37 -7.45
C LEU A 109 2.85 7.49 -8.40
N ASN A 110 2.73 8.72 -7.90
CA ASN A 110 2.34 9.87 -8.72
C ASN A 110 3.40 10.23 -9.75
N SER A 111 4.68 10.28 -9.37
CA SER A 111 5.76 10.63 -10.28
C SER A 111 5.85 9.65 -11.45
N ARG A 112 5.61 8.36 -11.19
CA ARG A 112 5.58 7.32 -12.21
C ARG A 112 4.37 7.41 -13.13
N ASN A 113 3.24 7.91 -12.62
CA ASN A 113 2.00 8.03 -13.37
C ASN A 113 1.80 9.42 -13.99
N CYS A 114 2.71 10.37 -13.75
CA CYS A 114 2.72 11.70 -14.35
C CYS A 114 3.13 11.69 -15.84
N VAL A 115 2.58 10.78 -16.61
CA VAL A 115 2.43 11.03 -18.04
C VAL A 115 1.54 12.26 -18.18
N ARG A 116 1.98 13.26 -18.96
CA ARG A 116 1.23 14.49 -19.20
C ARG A 116 -0.23 14.15 -19.47
N ARG A 117 -1.09 14.48 -18.51
CA ARG A 117 -2.49 14.12 -18.55
C ARG A 117 -3.14 14.71 -19.82
N ARG A 118 -3.55 13.86 -20.74
CA ARG A 118 -4.31 14.23 -21.92
C ARG A 118 -5.77 13.78 -21.70
N GLY A 119 -6.67 14.76 -21.56
CA GLY A 119 -8.11 14.48 -21.49
C GLY A 119 -8.62 14.02 -20.12
N LYS A 120 -9.85 13.50 -20.13
CA LYS A 120 -10.55 12.94 -18.97
C LYS A 120 -10.03 11.54 -18.70
N LYS A 121 -9.97 11.17 -17.43
CA LYS A 121 -9.52 9.85 -16.98
C LYS A 121 -10.60 9.09 -16.23
N THR A 122 -10.48 7.79 -16.22
CA THR A 122 -11.29 6.89 -15.39
C THR A 122 -10.42 6.28 -14.30
N PHE A 123 -10.92 6.28 -13.07
CA PHE A 123 -10.26 5.67 -11.93
C PHE A 123 -11.18 4.64 -11.28
N ILE A 124 -10.59 3.57 -10.76
CA ILE A 124 -11.28 2.58 -9.94
C ILE A 124 -10.82 2.75 -8.50
N VAL A 125 -11.77 2.75 -7.58
CA VAL A 125 -11.53 2.85 -6.14
C VAL A 125 -12.06 1.59 -5.48
N ASP A 126 -11.19 0.85 -4.82
CA ASP A 126 -11.56 -0.34 -4.07
C ASP A 126 -10.79 -0.41 -2.75
N ALA A 127 -11.33 -1.16 -1.79
CA ALA A 127 -10.73 -1.31 -0.48
C ALA A 127 -10.58 -2.78 -0.09
N THR A 128 -9.43 -3.11 0.48
CA THR A 128 -9.12 -4.45 0.92
C THR A 128 -8.76 -4.48 2.42
N PRO A 129 -9.20 -5.51 3.17
CA PRO A 129 -8.76 -5.70 4.55
C PRO A 129 -7.29 -6.14 4.58
N VAL A 130 -6.51 -5.53 5.48
CA VAL A 130 -5.14 -5.91 5.81
C VAL A 130 -5.13 -6.47 7.22
N ASP A 131 -5.16 -7.79 7.32
CA ASP A 131 -5.16 -8.52 8.59
C ASP A 131 -3.76 -8.54 9.19
N LEU A 132 -3.65 -8.27 10.48
CA LEU A 132 -2.37 -8.30 11.19
C LEU A 132 -1.98 -9.70 11.64
N ASP A 133 -2.86 -10.70 11.48
CA ASP A 133 -2.65 -12.10 11.89
C ASP A 133 -2.07 -12.24 13.32
N ILE A 134 -2.64 -11.47 14.26
CA ILE A 134 -2.14 -11.42 15.62
C ILE A 134 -2.90 -12.40 16.50
N ASN A 135 -2.16 -13.31 17.11
CA ASN A 135 -2.71 -14.23 18.10
C ASN A 135 -2.90 -13.54 19.46
N PHE A 136 -4.06 -12.93 19.68
CA PHE A 136 -4.40 -12.19 20.90
C PHE A 136 -4.38 -13.01 22.19
N HIS A 137 -4.55 -14.32 22.09
CA HIS A 137 -4.65 -15.17 23.29
C HIS A 137 -3.30 -15.40 23.97
N ARG A 138 -2.20 -15.09 23.31
CA ARG A 138 -0.85 -15.39 23.81
C ARG A 138 -0.12 -14.23 24.49
N ASN A 139 -0.52 -12.97 24.28
CA ASN A 139 0.28 -11.85 24.78
C ASN A 139 -0.56 -10.64 25.21
N LYS A 140 -0.66 -10.42 26.54
CA LYS A 140 -1.39 -9.30 27.14
C LYS A 140 -0.84 -7.92 26.71
N LYS A 141 0.48 -7.80 26.56
CA LYS A 141 1.14 -6.56 26.10
C LYS A 141 0.79 -6.20 24.65
N THR A 142 0.56 -7.21 23.83
CA THR A 142 0.14 -7.00 22.43
C THR A 142 -1.25 -6.36 22.37
N LYS A 143 -2.18 -6.77 23.25
CA LYS A 143 -3.53 -6.21 23.30
C LYS A 143 -3.51 -4.72 23.64
N GLU A 144 -2.77 -4.32 24.68
CA GLU A 144 -2.62 -2.92 25.08
C GLU A 144 -2.00 -2.06 23.98
N HIS A 145 -0.98 -2.58 23.30
CA HIS A 145 -0.36 -1.89 22.17
C HIS A 145 -1.35 -1.69 21.01
N LEU A 146 -2.15 -2.68 20.69
CA LEU A 146 -3.14 -2.57 19.61
C LEU A 146 -4.29 -1.64 19.96
N GLU A 147 -4.71 -1.62 21.22
CA GLU A 147 -5.68 -0.63 21.72
C GLU A 147 -5.12 0.79 21.61
N SER A 148 -3.82 1.00 21.90
CA SER A 148 -3.14 2.28 21.70
C SER A 148 -3.10 2.75 20.24
N LEU A 149 -3.08 1.83 19.29
CA LEU A 149 -3.19 2.08 17.86
C LEU A 149 -4.64 2.28 17.39
N ASN A 150 -5.62 2.28 18.30
CA ASN A 150 -7.05 2.35 18.02
C ASN A 150 -7.54 1.25 17.06
N LEU A 151 -6.88 0.08 17.10
CA LEU A 151 -7.28 -1.09 16.32
C LEU A 151 -8.40 -1.84 17.05
N LYS A 152 -9.48 -2.09 16.33
CA LYS A 152 -10.67 -2.79 16.82
C LYS A 152 -10.94 -4.03 16.00
N TRP A 153 -11.68 -4.95 16.58
CA TRP A 153 -12.27 -6.05 15.83
C TRP A 153 -13.09 -5.51 14.67
N SER A 154 -12.87 -6.07 13.51
CA SER A 154 -13.45 -5.65 12.26
C SER A 154 -14.00 -6.86 11.53
N TYR A 155 -14.94 -6.65 10.63
CA TYR A 155 -15.53 -7.70 9.82
C TYR A 155 -15.44 -7.34 8.35
N SER A 156 -15.07 -8.33 7.53
CA SER A 156 -15.21 -8.24 6.07
C SER A 156 -15.87 -9.51 5.55
N SER A 157 -16.63 -9.39 4.46
CA SER A 157 -17.30 -10.55 3.84
C SER A 157 -16.29 -11.58 3.29
N SER A 158 -15.09 -11.15 2.93
CA SER A 158 -14.05 -12.01 2.36
C SER A 158 -13.21 -12.73 3.41
N LYS A 159 -13.00 -12.13 4.60
CA LYS A 159 -12.12 -12.69 5.65
C LYS A 159 -12.85 -13.07 6.94
N GLY A 160 -14.07 -12.62 7.14
CA GLY A 160 -14.75 -12.74 8.43
C GLY A 160 -14.25 -11.70 9.44
N PHE A 161 -14.15 -12.09 10.73
CA PHE A 161 -13.61 -11.23 11.79
C PHE A 161 -12.09 -11.17 11.74
N TYR A 162 -11.54 -9.98 11.81
CA TYR A 162 -10.08 -9.74 11.81
C TYR A 162 -9.72 -8.50 12.62
N ILE A 163 -8.45 -8.34 12.93
CA ILE A 163 -7.90 -7.10 13.49
C ILE A 163 -6.81 -6.60 12.56
N GLY A 164 -6.92 -5.34 12.16
CA GLY A 164 -5.96 -4.79 11.22
C GLY A 164 -6.36 -3.44 10.68
N PHE A 165 -6.03 -3.25 9.43
CA PHE A 165 -6.27 -2.03 8.69
C PHE A 165 -7.16 -2.28 7.48
N LYS A 166 -7.68 -1.21 6.93
CA LYS A 166 -8.32 -1.21 5.63
C LYS A 166 -7.46 -0.38 4.69
N ALA A 167 -6.99 -0.97 3.60
CA ALA A 167 -6.26 -0.28 2.56
C ALA A 167 -7.21 0.09 1.43
N THR A 168 -7.33 1.38 1.11
CA THR A 168 -8.05 1.86 -0.07
C THR A 168 -7.04 2.15 -1.17
N VAL A 169 -7.22 1.53 -2.30
CA VAL A 169 -6.36 1.69 -3.49
C VAL A 169 -7.14 2.37 -4.59
N VAL A 170 -6.53 3.36 -5.23
CA VAL A 170 -7.08 4.03 -6.41
C VAL A 170 -6.19 3.67 -7.59
N ILE A 171 -6.79 3.16 -8.66
CA ILE A 171 -6.12 2.66 -9.85
C ILE A 171 -6.55 3.51 -11.06
N ASP A 172 -5.59 3.92 -11.87
CA ASP A 172 -5.86 4.50 -13.20
C ASP A 172 -6.33 3.37 -14.14
N PHE A 173 -7.54 3.47 -14.66
CA PHE A 173 -8.17 2.41 -15.46
C PHE A 173 -7.42 2.15 -16.78
N ASP A 174 -6.83 3.18 -17.39
CA ASP A 174 -6.23 3.07 -18.72
C ASP A 174 -4.94 2.23 -18.70
N ASN A 175 -4.18 2.32 -17.62
CA ASN A 175 -2.88 1.64 -17.51
C ASN A 175 -2.80 0.65 -16.33
N MET A 176 -3.89 0.51 -15.57
CA MET A 176 -4.00 -0.35 -14.37
C MET A 176 -2.96 -0.06 -13.28
N ASN A 177 -2.38 1.14 -13.27
CA ASN A 177 -1.39 1.53 -12.29
C ASN A 177 -2.06 2.14 -11.04
N PRO A 178 -1.60 1.78 -9.84
CA PRO A 178 -2.05 2.44 -8.62
C PRO A 178 -1.55 3.89 -8.59
N VAL A 179 -2.45 4.81 -8.29
CA VAL A 179 -2.16 6.26 -8.19
C VAL A 179 -2.29 6.79 -6.78
N SER A 180 -3.00 6.08 -5.91
CA SER A 180 -3.16 6.44 -4.51
C SER A 180 -3.40 5.21 -3.65
N ILE A 181 -2.80 5.23 -2.45
CA ILE A 181 -3.05 4.26 -1.38
C ILE A 181 -3.34 5.05 -0.11
N LEU A 182 -4.45 4.70 0.57
CA LEU A 182 -4.80 5.21 1.90
C LEU A 182 -4.94 4.01 2.84
N ILE A 183 -4.49 4.19 4.07
CA ILE A 183 -4.57 3.17 5.12
C ILE A 183 -5.44 3.71 6.26
N HIS A 184 -6.45 2.94 6.63
CA HIS A 184 -7.39 3.29 7.70
C HIS A 184 -7.32 2.25 8.81
N SER A 185 -7.35 2.70 10.06
CA SER A 185 -7.40 1.80 11.22
C SER A 185 -8.74 1.07 11.27
N GLY A 186 -8.71 -0.23 11.49
CA GLY A 186 -9.90 -1.07 11.54
C GLY A 186 -10.58 -1.27 10.19
N ALA A 187 -11.91 -1.41 10.18
CA ALA A 187 -12.74 -1.54 8.98
C ALA A 187 -13.83 -0.45 8.93
N PRO A 188 -13.46 0.83 8.75
CA PRO A 188 -14.46 1.87 8.60
C PRO A 188 -15.37 1.59 7.39
N ASN A 189 -16.62 2.02 7.49
CA ASN A 189 -17.58 1.87 6.39
C ASN A 189 -17.11 2.67 5.16
N ASP A 190 -17.13 2.07 3.99
CA ASP A 190 -16.68 2.66 2.73
C ASP A 190 -17.37 3.98 2.42
N ALA A 191 -18.67 4.08 2.69
CA ALA A 191 -19.40 5.31 2.47
C ALA A 191 -18.89 6.49 3.33
N LYS A 192 -18.32 6.22 4.51
CA LYS A 192 -17.71 7.25 5.36
C LYS A 192 -16.33 7.69 4.88
N LEU A 193 -15.59 6.80 4.22
CA LEU A 193 -14.27 7.07 3.68
C LEU A 193 -14.30 7.90 2.39
N PHE A 194 -15.45 7.98 1.74
CA PHE A 194 -15.60 8.64 0.45
C PHE A 194 -15.00 10.07 0.42
N GLU A 195 -15.37 10.89 1.39
CA GLU A 195 -14.97 12.30 1.41
C GLU A 195 -13.44 12.45 1.61
N GLU A 196 -12.86 11.65 2.51
CA GLU A 196 -11.40 11.60 2.75
C GLU A 196 -10.64 11.20 1.47
N ILE A 197 -11.12 10.16 0.79
CA ILE A 197 -10.52 9.70 -0.47
C ILE A 197 -10.55 10.82 -1.52
N MET A 198 -11.70 11.44 -1.70
CA MET A 198 -11.88 12.50 -2.68
C MET A 198 -11.01 13.72 -2.40
N GLU A 199 -10.91 14.14 -1.14
CA GLU A 199 -10.05 15.25 -0.72
C GLU A 199 -8.56 14.95 -0.95
N ASN A 200 -8.13 13.73 -0.62
CA ASN A 200 -6.77 13.29 -0.91
C ASN A 200 -6.45 13.35 -2.40
N LEU A 201 -7.32 12.81 -3.24
CA LEU A 201 -7.13 12.80 -4.70
C LEU A 201 -7.12 14.22 -5.28
N GLN A 202 -8.01 15.10 -4.81
CA GLN A 202 -8.08 16.49 -5.24
C GLN A 202 -6.85 17.29 -4.80
N LYS A 203 -6.46 17.20 -3.51
CA LYS A 203 -5.27 17.86 -2.96
C LYS A 203 -4.00 17.48 -3.71
N ARG A 204 -3.91 16.24 -4.13
CA ARG A 204 -2.78 15.71 -4.90
C ARG A 204 -2.92 15.95 -6.42
N ARG A 205 -3.99 16.61 -6.87
CA ARG A 205 -4.29 16.89 -8.28
C ARG A 205 -4.36 15.64 -9.17
N ILE A 206 -4.77 14.50 -8.60
CA ILE A 206 -4.95 13.25 -9.34
C ILE A 206 -6.23 13.32 -10.15
N ILE A 207 -7.32 13.80 -9.54
CA ILE A 207 -8.62 13.95 -10.18
C ILE A 207 -8.86 15.39 -10.62
N GLN A 208 -9.62 15.54 -11.73
CA GLN A 208 -10.03 16.81 -12.30
C GLN A 208 -11.52 16.77 -12.68
N LYS A 209 -12.09 17.95 -12.89
CA LYS A 209 -13.49 18.09 -13.35
C LYS A 209 -13.74 17.23 -14.60
N GLY A 210 -14.77 16.42 -14.56
CA GLY A 210 -15.22 15.57 -15.66
C GLY A 210 -14.53 14.22 -15.76
N ASP A 211 -13.67 13.86 -14.78
CA ASP A 211 -13.18 12.49 -14.64
C ASP A 211 -14.28 11.55 -14.19
N THR A 212 -14.11 10.28 -14.51
CA THR A 212 -14.97 9.19 -14.06
C THR A 212 -14.32 8.46 -12.90
N LEU A 213 -15.07 8.22 -11.83
CA LEU A 213 -14.65 7.38 -10.72
C LEU A 213 -15.65 6.24 -10.52
N ILE A 214 -15.11 5.01 -10.57
CA ILE A 214 -15.85 3.78 -10.37
C ILE A 214 -15.61 3.31 -8.93
N PHE A 215 -16.69 3.08 -8.20
CA PHE A 215 -16.64 2.62 -6.81
C PHE A 215 -17.51 1.38 -6.63
N ASP A 216 -17.15 0.52 -5.69
CA ASP A 216 -18.03 -0.55 -5.26
C ASP A 216 -19.29 0.00 -4.56
N LYS A 217 -20.34 -0.84 -4.52
CA LYS A 217 -21.64 -0.56 -3.86
C LYS A 217 -21.51 -0.14 -2.39
N GLY A 218 -20.42 -0.52 -1.71
CA GLY A 218 -20.12 -0.13 -0.33
C GLY A 218 -19.99 1.37 -0.13
N TYR A 219 -19.61 2.10 -1.16
CA TYR A 219 -19.46 3.56 -1.15
C TYR A 219 -20.77 4.32 -1.40
N TYR A 220 -21.85 3.58 -1.72
CA TYR A 220 -23.13 4.21 -2.05
C TYR A 220 -23.73 4.90 -0.83
N SER A 221 -23.99 6.21 -0.94
CA SER A 221 -24.91 6.99 -0.12
C SER A 221 -25.40 8.17 -0.95
N TYR A 222 -26.63 8.60 -0.69
CA TYR A 222 -27.21 9.76 -1.38
C TYR A 222 -26.35 11.02 -1.20
N LYS A 223 -25.85 11.25 0.02
CA LYS A 223 -24.91 12.36 0.33
C LYS A 223 -23.65 12.30 -0.55
N ASN A 224 -23.03 11.12 -0.64
CA ASN A 224 -21.81 10.93 -1.43
C ASN A 224 -22.09 11.18 -2.92
N TYR A 225 -23.25 10.74 -3.41
CA TYR A 225 -23.64 10.97 -4.79
C TYR A 225 -23.79 12.47 -5.10
N GLN A 226 -24.42 13.24 -4.23
CA GLN A 226 -24.55 14.70 -4.38
C GLN A 226 -23.19 15.40 -4.31
N LEU A 227 -22.34 15.07 -3.34
CA LEU A 227 -21.01 15.69 -3.18
C LEU A 227 -20.13 15.53 -4.42
N ARG A 228 -20.21 14.39 -5.11
CA ARG A 228 -19.43 14.14 -6.34
C ARG A 228 -19.75 15.11 -7.45
N ILE A 229 -21.03 15.34 -7.66
CA ILE A 229 -21.51 16.22 -8.73
C ILE A 229 -21.28 17.69 -8.35
N SER A 230 -21.68 18.08 -7.15
CA SER A 230 -21.66 19.47 -6.70
C SER A 230 -20.24 19.97 -6.34
N LYS A 231 -19.52 19.25 -5.47
CA LYS A 231 -18.22 19.67 -4.94
C LYS A 231 -17.07 19.27 -5.88
N TYR A 232 -17.02 18.01 -6.27
CA TYR A 232 -15.87 17.45 -7.01
C TYR A 232 -16.03 17.52 -8.53
N LYS A 233 -17.24 17.69 -9.02
CA LYS A 233 -17.57 17.81 -10.48
C LYS A 233 -17.05 16.61 -11.29
N ILE A 234 -17.11 15.42 -10.72
CA ILE A 234 -16.74 14.15 -11.35
C ILE A 234 -17.98 13.38 -11.78
N ILE A 235 -17.79 12.41 -12.66
CA ILE A 235 -18.82 11.46 -13.08
C ILE A 235 -18.73 10.23 -12.18
N PRO A 236 -19.68 10.01 -11.25
CA PRO A 236 -19.65 8.87 -10.37
C PRO A 236 -20.25 7.63 -11.04
N PHE A 237 -19.56 6.53 -10.96
CA PHE A 237 -20.10 5.21 -11.28
C PHE A 237 -20.13 4.38 -10.00
N ILE A 238 -21.30 4.23 -9.38
CA ILE A 238 -21.49 3.37 -8.19
C ILE A 238 -22.65 2.45 -8.42
N PHE A 239 -22.41 1.16 -8.21
CA PHE A 239 -23.46 0.19 -8.21
C PHE A 239 -24.43 0.46 -7.05
N GLN A 240 -25.71 0.58 -7.37
CA GLN A 240 -26.75 0.76 -6.37
C GLN A 240 -26.92 -0.54 -5.56
N LYS A 241 -27.08 -0.41 -4.24
CA LYS A 241 -27.47 -1.56 -3.43
C LYS A 241 -28.87 -1.99 -3.87
N THR A 242 -29.01 -3.24 -4.29
CA THR A 242 -30.34 -3.83 -4.50
C THR A 242 -31.02 -3.88 -3.13
N ILE A 243 -32.02 -3.04 -2.93
CA ILE A 243 -32.90 -3.17 -1.77
C ILE A 243 -33.77 -4.39 -2.08
N SER A 244 -33.46 -5.52 -1.45
CA SER A 244 -34.40 -6.63 -1.43
C SER A 244 -35.68 -6.07 -0.79
N LYS A 245 -36.76 -5.91 -1.58
CA LYS A 245 -38.05 -5.73 -1.01
C LYS A 245 -38.36 -7.05 -0.27
N GLU A 246 -38.25 -7.02 1.05
CA GLU A 246 -38.92 -8.04 1.85
C GLU A 246 -40.39 -7.91 1.51
N THR A 247 -40.88 -8.85 0.72
CA THR A 247 -42.29 -9.08 0.53
C THR A 247 -42.83 -9.56 1.88
N ASN A 248 -43.59 -8.68 2.54
CA ASN A 248 -44.51 -9.06 3.63
C ASN A 248 -45.52 -10.06 3.10
#